data_38009cc623b5af97cec38d17348e18d6
#
_entry.id   38009cc623b5af97cec38d17348e18d6
#
_cell.length_a   1.000
_cell.length_b   1.000
_cell.length_c   1.000
_cell.angle_alpha   90.00
_cell.angle_beta   90.00
_cell.angle_gamma   90.00
#
_symmetry.space_group_name_H-M   'P 1'
#
loop_
_entity.id
_entity.type
_entity.pdbx_description
1 polymer ?
#
loop_
_entity_poly.entity_id
_entity_poly.type
_entity_poly.pdbx_seq_one_letter_code
_entity_poly.pdbx_strand_id
1 'polypeptide(L)'
;MTKLIGLTGAYDFLERMILEPAGARYNPDWKKARENLENSHDENLDYLGTYFPRTVLESAVIFEHLMRTMPSVKKMLAERDVIRVLDFGCGTGGELLGFLIALGWEFNWELPAVEVDAIDGNQDALGMMQDIMHLCRDKWDFDLRVRTVTHKAEKSGFAPANVKLRDDYDVLVTSKCLGELNAVSQTPFLDFAWEFFDSIAPEGLIVMMDVTSRQPHNRGNDWTNLQMTGEFDTHRLQFRKHGFRTLFPLVCDGCSGCRSHSRFLQFIFDFSELGLLEYSETKLACRAYCRDKLWQKVRAEVPPARWQISMGVSCGECREKGAGENLAELPGCCVNHKYFARGG
;
A
#
# COMPACT_ATOMS: atom_id res chain seq x y z
N MET A 1 -15.90 22.53 5.70
CA MET A 1 -15.00 21.40 5.34
C MET A 1 -13.55 21.85 5.45
N THR A 2 -12.77 21.32 6.39
CA THR A 2 -11.35 21.67 6.52
C THR A 2 -10.57 20.77 5.57
N LYS A 3 -10.05 21.35 4.49
CA LYS A 3 -9.20 20.61 3.54
C LYS A 3 -7.82 20.36 4.17
N LEU A 4 -7.37 19.12 4.19
CA LEU A 4 -6.03 18.79 4.64
C LEU A 4 -5.03 19.14 3.52
N ILE A 5 -4.11 20.03 3.80
CA ILE A 5 -3.13 20.50 2.82
C ILE A 5 -1.78 19.85 3.11
N GLY A 6 -1.35 18.95 2.23
CA GLY A 6 -0.06 18.25 2.34
C GLY A 6 0.06 17.36 3.59
N LEU A 7 1.27 16.87 3.81
CA LEU A 7 1.58 15.93 4.92
C LEU A 7 1.42 16.58 6.29
N THR A 8 1.81 17.85 6.44
CA THR A 8 1.66 18.57 7.72
C THR A 8 0.20 18.69 8.12
N GLY A 9 -0.68 19.10 7.19
CA GLY A 9 -2.12 19.17 7.47
C GLY A 9 -2.74 17.81 7.77
N ALA A 10 -2.28 16.76 7.11
CA ALA A 10 -2.69 15.40 7.41
C ALA A 10 -2.25 14.98 8.83
N TYR A 11 -0.99 15.24 9.20
CA TYR A 11 -0.48 14.90 10.51
C TYR A 11 -1.18 15.68 11.63
N ASP A 12 -1.38 16.98 11.48
CA ASP A 12 -2.14 17.80 12.43
C ASP A 12 -3.56 17.28 12.64
N PHE A 13 -4.20 16.79 11.58
CA PHE A 13 -5.51 16.16 11.68
C PHE A 13 -5.43 14.86 12.49
N LEU A 14 -4.46 13.98 12.20
CA LEU A 14 -4.29 12.75 12.94
C LEU A 14 -4.09 13.02 14.43
N GLU A 15 -3.17 13.90 14.77
CA GLU A 15 -2.84 14.21 16.15
C GLU A 15 -4.05 14.73 16.92
N ARG A 16 -4.69 15.79 16.43
CA ARG A 16 -5.77 16.49 17.15
C ARG A 16 -7.13 15.79 17.11
N MET A 17 -7.40 15.06 16.04
CA MET A 17 -8.74 14.51 15.84
C MET A 17 -8.83 13.02 16.14
N ILE A 18 -7.71 12.31 16.11
CA ILE A 18 -7.67 10.85 16.29
C ILE A 18 -6.84 10.49 17.51
N LEU A 19 -5.55 10.83 17.52
CA LEU A 19 -4.60 10.32 18.51
C LEU A 19 -4.86 10.85 19.91
N GLU A 20 -4.94 12.17 20.06
CA GLU A 20 -5.22 12.82 21.36
C GLU A 20 -6.59 12.39 21.93
N PRO A 21 -7.71 12.45 21.17
CA PRO A 21 -9.01 12.05 21.70
C PRO A 21 -9.11 10.56 22.05
N ALA A 22 -8.42 9.69 21.29
CA ALA A 22 -8.39 8.26 21.59
C ALA A 22 -7.50 7.92 22.79
N GLY A 23 -6.66 8.83 23.26
CA GLY A 23 -5.65 8.55 24.29
C GLY A 23 -4.53 7.66 23.75
N ALA A 24 -4.22 7.77 22.47
CA ALA A 24 -3.15 7.00 21.82
C ALA A 24 -1.78 7.35 22.43
N ARG A 25 -0.93 6.34 22.57
CA ARG A 25 0.36 6.48 23.26
C ARG A 25 1.50 6.08 22.34
N TYR A 26 2.54 6.87 22.31
CA TYR A 26 3.79 6.51 21.63
C TYR A 26 4.57 5.53 22.51
N ASN A 27 4.60 4.26 22.12
CA ASN A 27 5.28 3.19 22.85
C ASN A 27 5.88 2.16 21.86
N PRO A 28 7.07 2.44 21.28
CA PRO A 28 7.67 1.58 20.27
C PRO A 28 8.23 0.30 20.90
N ASP A 29 7.47 -0.77 20.83
CA ASP A 29 7.95 -2.12 21.18
C ASP A 29 7.99 -3.02 19.94
N TRP A 30 9.20 -3.15 19.38
CA TRP A 30 9.44 -3.94 18.19
C TRP A 30 9.18 -5.44 18.35
N LYS A 31 9.19 -5.95 19.57
CA LYS A 31 8.89 -7.36 19.83
C LYS A 31 7.41 -7.62 19.76
N LYS A 32 6.61 -6.69 20.27
CA LYS A 32 5.16 -6.77 20.26
C LYS A 32 4.54 -6.47 18.90
N ALA A 33 5.21 -5.70 18.04
CA ALA A 33 4.70 -5.38 16.70
C ALA A 33 4.41 -6.61 15.81
N ARG A 34 4.87 -7.79 16.19
CA ARG A 34 4.63 -9.05 15.46
C ARG A 34 3.50 -9.90 16.06
N GLU A 35 2.94 -9.49 17.17
CA GLU A 35 1.91 -10.24 17.89
C GLU A 35 0.56 -9.49 17.91
N ASN A 36 0.34 -8.61 16.91
CA ASN A 36 -0.79 -7.68 16.85
C ASN A 36 -2.18 -8.35 16.92
N LEU A 37 -2.30 -9.60 16.49
CA LEU A 37 -3.58 -10.32 16.46
C LEU A 37 -4.18 -10.54 17.86
N GLU A 38 -3.35 -10.57 18.90
CA GLU A 38 -3.75 -10.82 20.27
C GLU A 38 -3.69 -9.55 21.14
N ASN A 39 -3.44 -8.38 20.53
CA ASN A 39 -3.36 -7.12 21.26
C ASN A 39 -4.67 -6.84 21.99
N SER A 40 -4.55 -6.48 23.27
CA SER A 40 -5.61 -5.87 24.05
C SER A 40 -5.91 -4.45 23.59
N HIS A 41 -6.99 -3.88 24.10
CA HIS A 41 -7.33 -2.48 23.83
C HIS A 41 -6.18 -1.52 24.16
N ASP A 42 -5.55 -1.67 25.32
CA ASP A 42 -4.41 -0.83 25.73
C ASP A 42 -3.20 -0.97 24.80
N GLU A 43 -2.90 -2.18 24.32
CA GLU A 43 -1.83 -2.42 23.35
C GLU A 43 -2.18 -1.86 21.97
N ASN A 44 -3.46 -1.88 21.59
CA ASN A 44 -3.92 -1.21 20.38
C ASN A 44 -3.84 0.32 20.49
N LEU A 45 -3.98 0.93 21.67
CA LEU A 45 -3.71 2.36 21.87
C LEU A 45 -2.22 2.68 21.72
N ASP A 46 -1.33 1.81 22.16
CA ASP A 46 0.11 1.95 21.91
C ASP A 46 0.43 1.80 20.41
N TYR A 47 -0.21 0.85 19.73
CA TYR A 47 -0.09 0.68 18.28
C TYR A 47 -0.60 1.92 17.52
N LEU A 48 -1.77 2.43 17.92
CA LEU A 48 -2.39 3.62 17.34
C LEU A 48 -1.47 4.86 17.45
N GLY A 49 -0.82 5.07 18.58
CA GLY A 49 0.10 6.20 18.77
C GLY A 49 1.46 6.02 18.11
N THR A 50 1.89 4.78 17.86
CA THR A 50 3.24 4.50 17.39
C THR A 50 3.31 4.26 15.89
N TYR A 51 2.46 3.40 15.34
CA TYR A 51 2.56 2.89 13.96
C TYR A 51 1.53 3.49 13.01
N PHE A 52 0.33 3.75 13.49
CA PHE A 52 -0.77 4.25 12.68
C PHE A 52 -0.46 5.57 11.94
N PRO A 53 0.10 6.63 12.57
CA PRO A 53 0.37 7.87 11.87
C PRO A 53 1.30 7.70 10.68
N ARG A 54 2.32 6.86 10.85
CA ARG A 54 3.25 6.53 9.76
C ARG A 54 2.56 5.80 8.63
N THR A 55 1.76 4.78 8.96
CA THR A 55 1.03 4.01 7.96
C THR A 55 0.11 4.91 7.14
N VAL A 56 -0.59 5.84 7.79
CA VAL A 56 -1.43 6.83 7.11
C VAL A 56 -0.63 7.68 6.13
N LEU A 57 0.47 8.28 6.59
CA LEU A 57 1.27 9.18 5.77
C LEU A 57 1.99 8.46 4.63
N GLU A 58 2.53 7.28 4.90
CA GLU A 58 3.17 6.41 3.90
C GLU A 58 2.18 6.03 2.80
N SER A 59 1.00 5.58 3.18
CA SER A 59 -0.06 5.19 2.25
C SER A 59 -0.57 6.38 1.45
N ALA A 60 -0.77 7.54 2.09
CA ALA A 60 -1.19 8.75 1.41
C ALA A 60 -0.21 9.14 0.29
N VAL A 61 1.09 9.13 0.57
CA VAL A 61 2.14 9.44 -0.41
C VAL A 61 2.19 8.39 -1.52
N ILE A 62 2.08 7.10 -1.20
CA ILE A 62 2.13 6.03 -2.20
C ILE A 62 0.94 6.14 -3.16
N PHE A 63 -0.28 6.29 -2.65
CA PHE A 63 -1.46 6.40 -3.50
C PHE A 63 -1.48 7.71 -4.30
N GLU A 64 -1.07 8.84 -3.71
CA GLU A 64 -0.88 10.09 -4.44
C GLU A 64 0.14 9.91 -5.57
N HIS A 65 1.28 9.27 -5.29
CA HIS A 65 2.31 8.99 -6.29
C HIS A 65 1.77 8.11 -7.43
N LEU A 66 1.02 7.04 -7.12
CA LEU A 66 0.41 6.19 -8.14
C LEU A 66 -0.55 6.98 -9.04
N MET A 67 -1.42 7.80 -8.47
CA MET A 67 -2.38 8.61 -9.23
C MET A 67 -1.70 9.70 -10.07
N ARG A 68 -0.66 10.35 -9.55
CA ARG A 68 0.07 11.40 -10.29
C ARG A 68 0.95 10.87 -11.39
N THR A 69 1.58 9.72 -11.18
CA THR A 69 2.48 9.12 -12.18
C THR A 69 1.75 8.30 -13.22
N MET A 70 0.53 7.87 -12.92
CA MET A 70 -0.31 7.04 -13.78
C MET A 70 -1.72 7.66 -13.90
N PRO A 71 -1.92 8.65 -14.77
CA PRO A 71 -3.20 9.34 -14.93
C PRO A 71 -4.40 8.43 -15.16
N SER A 72 -4.21 7.28 -15.83
CA SER A 72 -5.26 6.27 -15.99
C SER A 72 -5.74 5.67 -14.68
N VAL A 73 -4.89 5.56 -13.66
CA VAL A 73 -5.30 5.12 -12.32
C VAL A 73 -6.20 6.17 -11.68
N LYS A 74 -5.78 7.45 -11.71
CA LYS A 74 -6.60 8.56 -11.22
C LYS A 74 -7.94 8.63 -11.94
N LYS A 75 -7.92 8.54 -13.27
CA LYS A 75 -9.13 8.58 -14.10
C LYS A 75 -10.07 7.42 -13.80
N MET A 76 -9.52 6.21 -13.65
CA MET A 76 -10.31 5.02 -13.30
C MET A 76 -11.08 5.23 -11.99
N LEU A 77 -10.42 5.77 -10.95
CA LEU A 77 -11.05 6.06 -9.66
C LEU A 77 -12.07 7.21 -9.77
N ALA A 78 -11.76 8.27 -10.54
CA ALA A 78 -12.64 9.41 -10.73
C ALA A 78 -13.93 9.08 -11.51
N GLU A 79 -13.89 8.08 -12.37
CA GLU A 79 -15.04 7.64 -13.18
C GLU A 79 -15.97 6.66 -12.43
N ARG A 80 -15.68 6.35 -11.17
CA ARG A 80 -16.54 5.50 -10.34
C ARG A 80 -17.60 6.32 -9.62
N ASP A 81 -18.84 5.87 -9.68
CA ASP A 81 -19.89 6.36 -8.79
C ASP A 81 -19.61 5.92 -7.35
N VAL A 82 -19.06 4.72 -7.19
CA VAL A 82 -18.65 4.11 -5.93
C VAL A 82 -17.31 3.43 -6.10
N ILE A 83 -16.29 3.84 -5.34
CA ILE A 83 -15.01 3.13 -5.27
C ILE A 83 -15.14 1.98 -4.28
N ARG A 84 -14.86 0.76 -4.72
CA ARG A 84 -14.91 -0.45 -3.88
C ARG A 84 -13.51 -0.87 -3.47
N VAL A 85 -13.31 -0.94 -2.17
CA VAL A 85 -12.00 -1.24 -1.56
C VAL A 85 -12.09 -2.53 -0.75
N LEU A 86 -11.11 -3.41 -0.93
CA LEU A 86 -10.81 -4.47 0.02
C LEU A 86 -9.52 -4.09 0.76
N ASP A 87 -9.61 -3.93 2.07
CA ASP A 87 -8.49 -3.63 2.95
C ASP A 87 -8.19 -4.85 3.83
N PHE A 88 -7.08 -5.53 3.54
CA PHE A 88 -6.72 -6.79 4.19
C PHE A 88 -5.57 -6.61 5.17
N GLY A 89 -5.76 -7.09 6.41
CA GLY A 89 -4.83 -6.85 7.51
C GLY A 89 -4.87 -5.39 7.95
N CYS A 90 -6.07 -4.81 7.92
CA CYS A 90 -6.27 -3.37 8.04
C CYS A 90 -5.94 -2.81 9.44
N GLY A 91 -5.84 -3.65 10.48
CA GLY A 91 -5.60 -3.20 11.84
C GLY A 91 -6.52 -2.05 12.24
N THR A 92 -5.93 -0.92 12.62
CA THR A 92 -6.65 0.31 12.96
C THR A 92 -6.98 1.20 11.75
N GLY A 93 -6.77 0.71 10.52
CA GLY A 93 -7.19 1.38 9.27
C GLY A 93 -6.25 2.46 8.74
N GLY A 94 -4.96 2.39 9.06
CA GLY A 94 -3.99 3.41 8.65
C GLY A 94 -3.84 3.53 7.13
N GLU A 95 -3.76 2.42 6.40
CA GLU A 95 -3.66 2.39 4.95
C GLU A 95 -4.92 2.92 4.25
N LEU A 96 -6.09 2.56 4.76
CA LEU A 96 -7.35 3.08 4.23
C LEU A 96 -7.44 4.60 4.43
N LEU A 97 -7.13 5.10 5.62
CA LEU A 97 -7.15 6.54 5.87
C LEU A 97 -6.16 7.27 4.96
N GLY A 98 -4.96 6.71 4.78
CA GLY A 98 -3.97 7.25 3.83
C GLY A 98 -4.49 7.29 2.40
N PHE A 99 -5.16 6.24 1.95
CA PHE A 99 -5.82 6.20 0.64
C PHE A 99 -6.89 7.28 0.51
N LEU A 100 -7.76 7.45 1.50
CA LEU A 100 -8.81 8.48 1.49
C LEU A 100 -8.22 9.90 1.46
N ILE A 101 -7.13 10.16 2.19
CA ILE A 101 -6.40 11.43 2.15
C ILE A 101 -5.83 11.67 0.75
N ALA A 102 -5.20 10.66 0.14
CA ALA A 102 -4.68 10.77 -1.23
C ALA A 102 -5.78 11.08 -2.25
N LEU A 103 -6.95 10.43 -2.14
CA LEU A 103 -8.11 10.77 -2.96
C LEU A 103 -8.53 12.24 -2.73
N GLY A 104 -8.57 12.68 -1.47
CA GLY A 104 -8.90 14.06 -1.11
C GLY A 104 -7.96 15.06 -1.78
N TRP A 105 -6.66 14.81 -1.77
CA TRP A 105 -5.67 15.67 -2.44
C TRP A 105 -5.84 15.69 -3.96
N GLU A 106 -6.07 14.52 -4.55
CA GLU A 106 -6.13 14.39 -6.01
C GLU A 106 -7.48 14.83 -6.60
N PHE A 107 -8.56 14.77 -5.83
CA PHE A 107 -9.92 15.16 -6.24
C PHE A 107 -10.43 16.44 -5.57
N ASN A 108 -9.53 17.22 -4.95
CA ASN A 108 -9.91 18.46 -4.24
C ASN A 108 -10.99 18.26 -3.18
N TRP A 109 -11.03 17.08 -2.55
CA TRP A 109 -12.04 16.68 -1.57
C TRP A 109 -13.47 16.54 -2.11
N GLU A 110 -13.62 16.45 -3.42
CA GLU A 110 -14.87 16.06 -4.09
C GLU A 110 -14.82 14.55 -4.34
N LEU A 111 -15.04 13.79 -3.26
CA LEU A 111 -14.83 12.33 -3.29
C LEU A 111 -16.08 11.62 -3.83
N PRO A 112 -15.93 10.59 -4.67
CA PRO A 112 -16.99 9.63 -4.93
C PRO A 112 -17.34 8.87 -3.65
N ALA A 113 -18.46 8.17 -3.64
CA ALA A 113 -18.77 7.25 -2.55
C ALA A 113 -17.69 6.17 -2.45
N VAL A 114 -17.36 5.73 -1.22
CA VAL A 114 -16.39 4.66 -0.98
C VAL A 114 -17.03 3.56 -0.14
N GLU A 115 -16.98 2.34 -0.66
CA GLU A 115 -17.42 1.13 0.05
C GLU A 115 -16.19 0.26 0.35
N VAL A 116 -16.04 -0.11 1.61
CA VAL A 116 -14.86 -0.84 2.11
C VAL A 116 -15.30 -2.14 2.77
N ASP A 117 -14.65 -3.23 2.37
CA ASP A 117 -14.58 -4.46 3.15
C ASP A 117 -13.21 -4.51 3.83
N ALA A 118 -13.20 -4.36 5.15
CA ALA A 118 -12.01 -4.32 5.98
C ALA A 118 -11.87 -5.62 6.75
N ILE A 119 -10.76 -6.33 6.56
CA ILE A 119 -10.51 -7.65 7.14
C ILE A 119 -9.30 -7.56 8.06
N ASP A 120 -9.47 -7.99 9.31
CA ASP A 120 -8.38 -8.15 10.27
C ASP A 120 -8.67 -9.27 11.28
N GLY A 121 -7.62 -9.81 11.88
CA GLY A 121 -7.74 -10.84 12.92
C GLY A 121 -8.05 -10.26 14.31
N ASN A 122 -7.78 -8.98 14.54
CA ASN A 122 -7.97 -8.30 15.80
C ASN A 122 -9.29 -7.50 15.81
N GLN A 123 -10.28 -7.99 16.54
CA GLN A 123 -11.61 -7.37 16.58
C GLN A 123 -11.60 -5.98 17.26
N ASP A 124 -10.74 -5.76 18.25
CA ASP A 124 -10.64 -4.45 18.93
C ASP A 124 -10.03 -3.40 17.99
N ALA A 125 -8.99 -3.76 17.23
CA ALA A 125 -8.44 -2.89 16.21
C ALA A 125 -9.47 -2.52 15.13
N LEU A 126 -10.31 -3.48 14.70
CA LEU A 126 -11.43 -3.22 13.79
C LEU A 126 -12.46 -2.25 14.38
N GLY A 127 -12.73 -2.34 15.69
CA GLY A 127 -13.59 -1.38 16.40
C GLY A 127 -13.01 0.04 16.34
N MET A 128 -11.73 0.20 16.66
CA MET A 128 -11.04 1.50 16.54
C MET A 128 -11.07 2.04 15.10
N MET A 129 -10.83 1.18 14.13
CA MET A 129 -10.93 1.55 12.72
C MET A 129 -12.31 2.09 12.37
N GLN A 130 -13.38 1.43 12.80
CA GLN A 130 -14.74 1.89 12.54
C GLN A 130 -14.98 3.29 13.12
N ASP A 131 -14.54 3.55 14.36
CA ASP A 131 -14.68 4.84 15.01
C ASP A 131 -13.92 5.93 14.26
N ILE A 132 -12.69 5.64 13.83
CA ILE A 132 -11.88 6.56 13.02
C ILE A 132 -12.56 6.86 11.68
N MET A 133 -13.09 5.85 11.00
CA MET A 133 -13.74 6.02 9.69
C MET A 133 -15.07 6.78 9.82
N HIS A 134 -15.83 6.57 10.90
CA HIS A 134 -17.01 7.36 11.20
C HIS A 134 -16.66 8.85 11.43
N LEU A 135 -15.62 9.13 12.21
CA LEU A 135 -15.12 10.47 12.40
C LEU A 135 -14.73 11.14 11.07
N CYS A 136 -14.00 10.44 10.22
CA CYS A 136 -13.57 10.94 8.92
C CYS A 136 -14.76 11.23 7.99
N ARG A 137 -15.71 10.32 7.91
CA ARG A 137 -16.96 10.51 7.16
C ARG A 137 -17.68 11.78 7.58
N ASP A 138 -17.87 11.97 8.89
CA ASP A 138 -18.61 13.09 9.42
C ASP A 138 -17.85 14.44 9.26
N LYS A 139 -16.50 14.40 9.28
CA LYS A 139 -15.66 15.60 9.11
C LYS A 139 -15.50 16.01 7.66
N TRP A 140 -15.43 15.05 6.75
CA TRP A 140 -15.19 15.31 5.33
C TRP A 140 -16.47 15.32 4.48
N ASP A 141 -17.62 14.96 5.08
CA ASP A 141 -18.95 15.00 4.46
C ASP A 141 -19.00 14.25 3.12
N PHE A 142 -18.63 12.96 3.15
CA PHE A 142 -18.70 12.09 2.00
C PHE A 142 -19.31 10.71 2.35
N ASP A 143 -19.83 10.01 1.37
CA ASP A 143 -20.45 8.69 1.56
C ASP A 143 -19.37 7.62 1.73
N LEU A 144 -19.06 7.29 2.98
CA LEU A 144 -18.15 6.22 3.37
C LEU A 144 -18.91 5.10 4.09
N ARG A 145 -18.84 3.90 3.55
CA ARG A 145 -19.44 2.70 4.13
C ARG A 145 -18.36 1.68 4.39
N VAL A 146 -18.16 1.31 5.64
CA VAL A 146 -17.16 0.31 6.05
C VAL A 146 -17.85 -0.89 6.66
N ARG A 147 -17.61 -2.05 6.08
CA ARG A 147 -17.96 -3.36 6.63
C ARG A 147 -16.69 -4.01 7.18
N THR A 148 -16.66 -4.30 8.46
CA THR A 148 -15.55 -5.01 9.09
C THR A 148 -15.81 -6.51 9.15
N VAL A 149 -14.76 -7.29 8.97
CA VAL A 149 -14.79 -8.75 9.03
C VAL A 149 -13.63 -9.24 9.89
N THR A 150 -13.94 -9.84 11.03
CA THR A 150 -12.91 -10.47 11.86
C THR A 150 -12.52 -11.81 11.25
N HIS A 151 -11.26 -11.92 10.78
CA HIS A 151 -10.73 -13.13 10.18
C HIS A 151 -9.24 -13.26 10.43
N LYS A 152 -8.84 -14.35 11.07
CA LYS A 152 -7.43 -14.72 11.23
C LYS A 152 -7.01 -15.54 10.01
N ALA A 153 -6.16 -14.98 9.15
CA ALA A 153 -5.62 -15.70 8.00
C ALA A 153 -4.80 -16.89 8.47
N GLU A 154 -5.19 -18.06 8.03
CA GLU A 154 -4.51 -19.32 8.31
C GLU A 154 -3.79 -19.83 7.06
N LYS A 155 -3.03 -20.92 7.20
CA LYS A 155 -2.33 -21.55 6.07
C LYS A 155 -3.24 -21.98 4.92
N SER A 156 -4.54 -22.05 5.14
CA SER A 156 -5.54 -22.54 4.19
C SER A 156 -6.21 -21.45 3.36
N GLY A 157 -5.96 -20.17 3.62
CA GLY A 157 -6.55 -19.09 2.83
C GLY A 157 -6.59 -17.75 3.54
N PHE A 158 -6.64 -16.68 2.76
CA PHE A 158 -6.78 -15.30 3.24
C PHE A 158 -8.24 -14.87 3.28
N ALA A 159 -9.07 -15.40 2.38
CA ALA A 159 -10.47 -15.05 2.33
C ALA A 159 -11.27 -15.75 3.45
N PRO A 160 -12.13 -15.02 4.18
CA PRO A 160 -12.96 -15.59 5.21
C PRO A 160 -14.00 -16.53 4.60
N ALA A 161 -13.98 -17.80 4.99
CA ALA A 161 -14.86 -18.83 4.43
C ALA A 161 -16.36 -18.56 4.65
N ASN A 162 -16.70 -17.81 5.70
CA ASN A 162 -18.09 -17.57 6.11
C ASN A 162 -18.65 -16.22 5.65
N VAL A 163 -17.89 -15.44 4.91
CA VAL A 163 -18.28 -14.11 4.44
C VAL A 163 -18.12 -14.05 2.94
N LYS A 164 -19.23 -13.79 2.25
CA LYS A 164 -19.15 -13.53 0.81
C LYS A 164 -18.51 -12.15 0.60
N LEU A 165 -17.32 -12.15 0.06
CA LEU A 165 -16.66 -10.95 -0.45
C LEU A 165 -17.27 -10.57 -1.81
N ARG A 166 -17.01 -9.33 -2.23
CA ARG A 166 -17.35 -8.85 -3.58
C ARG A 166 -16.41 -9.48 -4.61
N ASP A 167 -16.79 -9.37 -5.85
CA ASP A 167 -16.03 -9.84 -7.02
C ASP A 167 -15.63 -8.67 -7.96
N ASP A 168 -15.73 -7.42 -7.46
CA ASP A 168 -15.57 -6.22 -8.27
C ASP A 168 -14.83 -5.08 -7.53
N TYR A 169 -13.83 -5.40 -6.71
CA TYR A 169 -13.03 -4.37 -6.05
C TYR A 169 -12.21 -3.56 -7.04
N ASP A 170 -12.29 -2.24 -6.93
CA ASP A 170 -11.44 -1.32 -7.69
C ASP A 170 -10.02 -1.25 -7.10
N VAL A 171 -9.93 -1.35 -5.77
CA VAL A 171 -8.66 -1.35 -5.04
C VAL A 171 -8.66 -2.45 -4.01
N LEU A 172 -7.63 -3.29 -4.04
CA LEU A 172 -7.29 -4.17 -2.95
C LEU A 172 -5.98 -3.66 -2.35
N VAL A 173 -5.96 -3.42 -1.07
CA VAL A 173 -4.78 -2.94 -0.35
C VAL A 173 -4.45 -3.83 0.83
N THR A 174 -3.16 -3.99 1.09
CA THR A 174 -2.63 -4.60 2.31
C THR A 174 -1.31 -3.93 2.68
N SER A 175 -1.14 -3.63 3.96
CA SER A 175 0.05 -2.96 4.47
C SER A 175 0.55 -3.62 5.74
N LYS A 176 1.85 -3.97 5.75
CA LYS A 176 2.58 -4.47 6.94
C LYS A 176 2.01 -5.76 7.55
N CYS A 177 1.17 -6.48 6.82
CA CYS A 177 0.50 -7.71 7.24
C CYS A 177 1.11 -8.96 6.61
N LEU A 178 1.39 -8.92 5.30
CA LEU A 178 1.85 -10.12 4.59
C LEU A 178 3.24 -10.58 5.05
N GLY A 179 4.12 -9.65 5.41
CA GLY A 179 5.43 -9.98 5.97
C GLY A 179 5.33 -10.69 7.32
N GLU A 180 4.36 -10.33 8.14
CA GLU A 180 4.09 -11.02 9.41
C GLU A 180 3.54 -12.43 9.16
N LEU A 181 2.57 -12.57 8.27
CA LEU A 181 2.04 -13.88 7.88
C LEU A 181 3.11 -14.77 7.25
N ASN A 182 3.95 -14.22 6.40
CA ASN A 182 5.07 -14.95 5.82
C ASN A 182 6.07 -15.40 6.90
N ALA A 183 6.37 -14.55 7.88
CA ALA A 183 7.28 -14.88 8.98
C ALA A 183 6.75 -15.99 9.88
N VAL A 184 5.45 -16.07 10.12
CA VAL A 184 4.80 -17.05 11.01
C VAL A 184 4.46 -18.33 10.28
N SER A 185 3.84 -18.25 9.12
CA SER A 185 3.27 -19.39 8.39
C SER A 185 4.04 -19.78 7.13
N GLN A 186 5.08 -19.04 6.76
CA GLN A 186 5.81 -19.17 5.49
C GLN A 186 4.89 -19.04 4.26
N THR A 187 3.77 -18.36 4.41
CA THR A 187 2.83 -18.12 3.31
C THR A 187 3.45 -17.15 2.32
N PRO A 188 3.55 -17.51 1.02
CA PRO A 188 4.10 -16.63 0.01
C PRO A 188 3.24 -15.36 -0.18
N PHE A 189 3.88 -14.23 -0.46
CA PHE A 189 3.17 -12.99 -0.83
C PHE A 189 2.30 -13.19 -2.08
N LEU A 190 2.75 -14.08 -2.95
CA LEU A 190 2.09 -14.44 -4.18
C LEU A 190 0.71 -15.08 -3.96
N ASP A 191 0.57 -15.91 -2.92
CA ASP A 191 -0.68 -16.63 -2.64
C ASP A 191 -1.81 -15.66 -2.31
N PHE A 192 -1.50 -14.56 -1.63
CA PHE A 192 -2.45 -13.48 -1.38
C PHE A 192 -3.00 -12.90 -2.70
N ALA A 193 -2.12 -12.54 -3.61
CA ALA A 193 -2.55 -11.97 -4.88
C ALA A 193 -3.36 -12.99 -5.71
N TRP A 194 -3.01 -14.28 -5.66
CA TRP A 194 -3.75 -15.32 -6.35
C TRP A 194 -5.16 -15.52 -5.81
N GLU A 195 -5.31 -15.52 -4.50
CA GLU A 195 -6.60 -15.79 -3.88
C GLU A 195 -7.63 -14.68 -4.19
N PHE A 196 -7.16 -13.43 -4.23
CA PHE A 196 -8.03 -12.29 -4.52
C PHE A 196 -8.07 -11.87 -5.99
N PHE A 197 -7.40 -12.60 -6.88
CA PHE A 197 -7.30 -12.25 -8.29
C PHE A 197 -8.66 -12.04 -8.96
N ASP A 198 -9.58 -12.96 -8.75
CA ASP A 198 -10.90 -12.93 -9.36
C ASP A 198 -11.86 -11.92 -8.70
N SER A 199 -11.51 -11.44 -7.52
CA SER A 199 -12.26 -10.41 -6.81
C SER A 199 -11.96 -8.98 -7.29
N ILE A 200 -10.95 -8.80 -8.16
CA ILE A 200 -10.57 -7.48 -8.66
C ILE A 200 -11.33 -7.14 -9.94
N ALA A 201 -11.91 -5.94 -9.97
CA ALA A 201 -12.58 -5.39 -11.14
C ALA A 201 -11.67 -5.42 -12.39
N PRO A 202 -12.23 -5.46 -13.61
CA PRO A 202 -11.43 -5.52 -14.85
C PRO A 202 -10.41 -4.38 -15.02
N GLU A 203 -10.61 -3.25 -14.37
CA GLU A 203 -9.68 -2.12 -14.31
C GLU A 203 -9.11 -1.89 -12.91
N GLY A 204 -9.38 -2.81 -11.97
CA GLY A 204 -8.90 -2.69 -10.59
C GLY A 204 -7.42 -2.99 -10.41
N LEU A 205 -6.93 -2.67 -9.23
CA LEU A 205 -5.54 -2.85 -8.84
C LEU A 205 -5.39 -3.46 -7.43
N ILE A 206 -4.27 -4.13 -7.23
CA ILE A 206 -3.80 -4.60 -5.92
C ILE A 206 -2.57 -3.78 -5.54
N VAL A 207 -2.55 -3.22 -4.34
CA VAL A 207 -1.40 -2.51 -3.76
C VAL A 207 -0.94 -3.27 -2.52
N MET A 208 0.28 -3.77 -2.57
CA MET A 208 0.91 -4.46 -1.43
C MET A 208 2.07 -3.62 -0.93
N MET A 209 2.05 -3.34 0.36
CA MET A 209 3.07 -2.57 1.06
C MET A 209 3.56 -3.37 2.26
N ASP A 210 4.87 -3.39 2.49
CA ASP A 210 5.40 -4.04 3.67
C ASP A 210 6.72 -3.40 4.13
N VAL A 211 7.04 -3.55 5.40
CA VAL A 211 8.28 -3.02 5.97
C VAL A 211 9.46 -3.73 5.33
N THR A 212 10.43 -2.95 4.83
CA THR A 212 11.68 -3.50 4.35
C THR A 212 12.53 -3.93 5.55
N SER A 213 12.36 -5.15 5.98
CA SER A 213 13.09 -5.75 7.10
C SER A 213 13.75 -7.07 6.66
N ARG A 214 14.76 -7.50 7.40
CA ARG A 214 15.28 -8.86 7.28
C ARG A 214 14.32 -9.82 7.98
N GLN A 215 13.85 -10.81 7.26
CA GLN A 215 13.07 -11.89 7.83
C GLN A 215 14.01 -12.90 8.52
N PRO A 216 13.97 -13.05 9.85
CA PRO A 216 14.92 -13.90 10.57
C PRO A 216 14.75 -15.40 10.28
N HIS A 217 13.62 -15.78 9.70
CA HIS A 217 13.26 -17.20 9.48
C HIS A 217 13.39 -17.65 8.02
N ASN A 218 13.69 -16.74 7.09
CA ASN A 218 13.91 -17.13 5.70
C ASN A 218 15.27 -17.79 5.53
N ARG A 219 15.31 -18.92 4.84
CA ARG A 219 16.52 -19.72 4.57
C ARG A 219 17.63 -18.98 3.82
N GLY A 220 17.45 -17.70 3.50
CA GLY A 220 18.42 -16.86 2.79
C GLY A 220 18.73 -15.53 3.46
N ASN A 221 18.21 -15.21 4.65
CA ASN A 221 18.30 -13.86 5.23
C ASN A 221 17.86 -12.75 4.26
N ASP A 222 16.91 -13.04 3.40
CA ASP A 222 16.48 -12.10 2.39
C ASP A 222 15.60 -10.99 2.99
N TRP A 223 15.75 -9.81 2.43
CA TRP A 223 14.91 -8.70 2.78
C TRP A 223 13.50 -8.90 2.23
N THR A 224 12.45 -8.43 2.94
CA THR A 224 11.05 -8.53 2.52
C THR A 224 10.81 -8.10 1.07
N ASN A 225 11.43 -7.00 0.66
CA ASN A 225 11.30 -6.50 -0.72
C ASN A 225 11.94 -7.43 -1.76
N LEU A 226 13.02 -8.13 -1.42
CA LEU A 226 13.66 -9.11 -2.30
C LEU A 226 12.82 -10.36 -2.42
N GLN A 227 12.26 -10.84 -1.32
CA GLN A 227 11.41 -12.01 -1.32
C GLN A 227 10.13 -11.77 -2.11
N MET A 228 9.39 -10.69 -1.76
CA MET A 228 8.16 -10.30 -2.46
C MET A 228 8.40 -10.22 -3.97
N THR A 229 9.50 -9.61 -4.39
CA THR A 229 9.82 -9.47 -5.81
C THR A 229 10.23 -10.79 -6.44
N GLY A 230 11.05 -11.59 -5.77
CA GLY A 230 11.51 -12.88 -6.29
C GLY A 230 10.36 -13.84 -6.57
N GLU A 231 9.35 -13.84 -5.69
CA GLU A 231 8.13 -14.63 -5.88
C GLU A 231 7.36 -14.19 -7.13
N PHE A 232 7.11 -12.88 -7.28
CA PHE A 232 6.39 -12.36 -8.43
C PHE A 232 7.16 -12.47 -9.74
N ASP A 233 8.47 -12.23 -9.74
CA ASP A 233 9.30 -12.38 -10.95
C ASP A 233 9.35 -13.84 -11.44
N THR A 234 9.42 -14.78 -10.51
CA THR A 234 9.40 -16.21 -10.84
C THR A 234 8.10 -16.63 -11.52
N HIS A 235 6.97 -16.07 -11.09
CA HIS A 235 5.64 -16.41 -11.59
C HIS A 235 5.08 -15.39 -12.60
N ARG A 236 5.88 -14.42 -13.03
CA ARG A 236 5.44 -13.31 -13.91
C ARG A 236 4.71 -13.79 -15.16
N LEU A 237 5.18 -14.83 -15.83
CA LEU A 237 4.53 -15.36 -17.03
C LEU A 237 3.18 -15.98 -16.74
N GLN A 238 3.02 -16.60 -15.57
CA GLN A 238 1.76 -17.18 -15.13
C GLN A 238 0.76 -16.07 -14.85
N PHE A 239 1.14 -15.03 -14.11
CA PHE A 239 0.31 -13.84 -13.88
C PHE A 239 -0.15 -13.20 -15.18
N ARG A 240 0.77 -13.02 -16.13
CA ARG A 240 0.42 -12.46 -17.44
C ARG A 240 -0.60 -13.29 -18.20
N LYS A 241 -0.52 -14.62 -18.15
CA LYS A 241 -1.53 -15.50 -18.77
C LYS A 241 -2.93 -15.33 -18.19
N HIS A 242 -3.01 -14.94 -16.91
CA HIS A 242 -4.27 -14.67 -16.23
C HIS A 242 -4.70 -13.19 -16.30
N GLY A 243 -4.04 -12.38 -17.12
CA GLY A 243 -4.40 -10.97 -17.33
C GLY A 243 -3.96 -10.03 -16.21
N PHE A 244 -2.93 -10.40 -15.43
CA PHE A 244 -2.35 -9.57 -14.38
C PHE A 244 -1.02 -8.98 -14.84
N ARG A 245 -0.82 -7.70 -14.53
CA ARG A 245 0.38 -6.95 -14.89
C ARG A 245 0.93 -6.22 -13.69
N THR A 246 2.24 -6.11 -13.65
CA THR A 246 2.90 -5.22 -12.70
C THR A 246 2.65 -3.79 -13.14
N LEU A 247 1.96 -3.03 -12.29
CA LEU A 247 1.68 -1.64 -12.50
C LEU A 247 2.78 -0.76 -11.91
N PHE A 248 3.22 -1.12 -10.70
CA PHE A 248 4.29 -0.40 -10.01
C PHE A 248 5.21 -1.39 -9.26
N PRO A 249 6.51 -1.27 -9.44
CA PRO A 249 7.20 -0.47 -10.44
C PRO A 249 6.84 -0.88 -11.86
N LEU A 250 6.84 0.09 -12.77
CA LEU A 250 6.66 -0.22 -14.18
C LEU A 250 7.80 -1.14 -14.65
N VAL A 251 7.46 -2.37 -14.99
CA VAL A 251 8.44 -3.37 -15.44
C VAL A 251 8.53 -3.35 -16.95
N CYS A 252 9.77 -3.30 -17.48
CA CYS A 252 10.02 -3.45 -18.88
C CYS A 252 9.62 -4.86 -19.37
N ASP A 253 8.76 -4.91 -20.35
CA ASP A 253 8.34 -6.16 -20.99
C ASP A 253 9.42 -6.81 -21.87
N GLY A 254 10.53 -6.08 -22.14
CA GLY A 254 11.55 -6.49 -23.10
C GLY A 254 12.78 -7.19 -22.54
N CYS A 255 12.98 -7.19 -21.23
CA CYS A 255 14.18 -7.79 -20.62
C CYS A 255 13.88 -9.20 -20.12
N SER A 256 14.22 -10.19 -20.92
CA SER A 256 14.24 -11.57 -20.44
C SER A 256 15.43 -11.77 -19.48
N GLY A 257 15.14 -12.13 -18.23
CA GLY A 257 16.18 -12.48 -17.25
C GLY A 257 16.73 -11.32 -16.42
N CYS A 258 16.25 -10.10 -16.61
CA CYS A 258 16.59 -8.97 -15.74
C CYS A 258 15.93 -9.12 -14.35
N ARG A 259 16.69 -9.65 -13.41
CA ARG A 259 16.25 -9.83 -12.01
C ARG A 259 16.77 -8.75 -11.06
N SER A 260 17.65 -7.88 -11.56
CA SER A 260 18.39 -6.94 -10.72
C SER A 260 17.57 -5.71 -10.28
N HIS A 261 16.56 -5.33 -11.04
CA HIS A 261 15.71 -4.18 -10.74
C HIS A 261 14.74 -4.42 -9.58
N SER A 262 14.51 -5.66 -9.25
CA SER A 262 13.65 -6.03 -8.15
C SER A 262 14.28 -5.81 -6.77
N ARG A 263 15.61 -5.67 -6.70
CA ARG A 263 16.34 -5.63 -5.44
C ARG A 263 16.16 -4.36 -4.64
N PHE A 264 15.81 -3.26 -5.26
CA PHE A 264 15.91 -1.93 -4.64
C PHE A 264 14.59 -1.17 -4.59
N LEU A 265 13.47 -1.80 -4.93
CA LEU A 265 12.21 -1.10 -4.90
C LEU A 265 11.68 -0.96 -3.49
N GLN A 266 12.01 0.15 -2.90
CA GLN A 266 11.47 0.60 -1.65
C GLN A 266 11.21 2.11 -1.70
N PHE A 267 10.17 2.53 -1.01
CA PHE A 267 10.00 3.91 -0.62
C PHE A 267 10.78 4.16 0.66
N ILE A 268 11.44 5.31 0.71
CA ILE A 268 12.11 5.79 1.92
C ILE A 268 11.40 7.08 2.32
N PHE A 269 10.77 7.07 3.48
CA PHE A 269 10.07 8.21 4.03
C PHE A 269 10.91 8.81 5.15
N ASP A 270 10.97 10.14 5.19
CA ASP A 270 11.57 10.89 6.27
C ASP A 270 10.54 11.92 6.77
N PHE A 271 10.00 11.65 7.93
CA PHE A 271 8.98 12.47 8.57
C PHE A 271 9.54 13.29 9.75
N SER A 272 10.85 13.50 9.82
CA SER A 272 11.51 14.24 10.91
C SER A 272 10.96 15.64 11.10
N GLU A 273 10.60 16.32 10.00
CA GLU A 273 10.02 17.67 10.04
C GLU A 273 8.60 17.72 10.64
N LEU A 274 7.92 16.59 10.73
CA LEU A 274 6.58 16.50 11.34
C LEU A 274 6.62 16.25 12.85
N GLY A 275 7.83 16.13 13.43
CA GLY A 275 8.00 15.81 14.86
C GLY A 275 7.63 14.36 15.21
N LEU A 276 7.42 13.49 14.21
CA LEU A 276 7.28 12.06 14.41
C LEU A 276 8.61 11.51 14.97
N LEU A 277 8.55 11.18 16.25
CA LEU A 277 9.68 10.90 17.11
C LEU A 277 10.54 9.71 16.68
N GLU A 278 11.78 9.68 17.11
CA GLU A 278 12.87 8.68 17.10
C GLU A 278 13.08 7.84 15.82
N TYR A 279 12.03 7.47 15.07
CA TYR A 279 12.11 6.72 13.82
C TYR A 279 11.41 7.49 12.70
N SER A 280 11.95 8.65 12.41
CA SER A 280 11.45 9.51 11.33
C SER A 280 11.64 8.87 9.94
N GLU A 281 12.71 8.08 9.74
CA GLU A 281 12.95 7.37 8.48
C GLU A 281 12.35 5.98 8.52
N THR A 282 11.46 5.68 7.57
CA THR A 282 10.90 4.35 7.36
C THR A 282 11.14 3.88 5.94
N LYS A 283 11.15 2.55 5.74
CA LYS A 283 11.39 1.92 4.42
C LYS A 283 10.31 0.89 4.15
N LEU A 284 9.54 1.13 3.10
CA LEU A 284 8.51 0.22 2.65
C LEU A 284 8.83 -0.37 1.28
N ALA A 285 8.74 -1.69 1.18
CA ALA A 285 8.57 -2.36 -0.09
C ALA A 285 7.16 -2.10 -0.59
N CYS A 286 7.00 -1.69 -1.84
CA CYS A 286 5.69 -1.48 -2.44
C CYS A 286 5.62 -2.14 -3.80
N ARG A 287 4.51 -2.82 -4.06
CA ARG A 287 4.18 -3.40 -5.36
C ARG A 287 2.72 -3.12 -5.67
N ALA A 288 2.47 -2.68 -6.89
CA ALA A 288 1.11 -2.59 -7.40
C ALA A 288 0.96 -3.46 -8.65
N TYR A 289 -0.16 -4.15 -8.71
CA TYR A 289 -0.57 -5.00 -9.84
C TYR A 289 -1.95 -4.57 -10.30
N CYS A 290 -2.23 -4.75 -11.59
CA CYS A 290 -3.55 -4.44 -12.13
C CYS A 290 -3.99 -5.47 -13.18
N ARG A 291 -5.26 -5.43 -13.53
CA ARG A 291 -5.80 -6.19 -14.67
C ARG A 291 -5.33 -5.60 -15.99
N ASP A 292 -5.27 -6.43 -17.02
CA ASP A 292 -4.81 -6.06 -18.36
C ASP A 292 -5.45 -4.79 -18.91
N LYS A 293 -6.73 -4.58 -18.63
CA LYS A 293 -7.46 -3.43 -19.17
C LYS A 293 -6.92 -2.09 -18.65
N LEU A 294 -6.64 -2.00 -17.35
CA LEU A 294 -6.00 -0.80 -16.77
C LEU A 294 -4.55 -0.67 -17.26
N TRP A 295 -3.82 -1.79 -17.29
CA TRP A 295 -2.43 -1.77 -17.73
C TRP A 295 -2.24 -1.26 -19.15
N GLN A 296 -3.13 -1.63 -20.08
CA GLN A 296 -3.08 -1.13 -21.45
C GLN A 296 -3.25 0.38 -21.52
N LYS A 297 -4.15 0.96 -20.70
CA LYS A 297 -4.32 2.41 -20.58
C LYS A 297 -3.04 3.08 -20.06
N VAL A 298 -2.50 2.59 -18.95
CA VAL A 298 -1.26 3.12 -18.35
C VAL A 298 -0.09 3.00 -19.32
N ARG A 299 0.04 1.88 -20.03
CA ARG A 299 1.10 1.71 -21.02
C ARG A 299 1.01 2.71 -22.15
N ALA A 300 -0.17 3.09 -22.61
CA ALA A 300 -0.35 4.09 -23.66
C ALA A 300 0.07 5.49 -23.21
N GLU A 301 -0.04 5.80 -21.93
CA GLU A 301 0.31 7.11 -21.35
C GLU A 301 1.81 7.27 -21.10
N VAL A 302 2.49 6.18 -20.78
CA VAL A 302 3.92 6.20 -20.45
C VAL A 302 4.75 6.00 -21.73
N PRO A 303 5.51 6.99 -22.17
CA PRO A 303 6.34 6.86 -23.37
C PRO A 303 7.32 5.68 -23.28
N PRO A 304 7.61 4.98 -24.40
CA PRO A 304 8.54 3.84 -24.41
C PRO A 304 9.91 4.15 -23.80
N ALA A 305 10.41 5.38 -24.00
CA ALA A 305 11.67 5.84 -23.42
C ALA A 305 11.62 5.83 -21.86
N ARG A 306 10.47 6.17 -21.26
CA ARG A 306 10.30 6.11 -19.82
C ARG A 306 10.24 4.67 -19.28
N TRP A 307 9.68 3.75 -20.03
CA TRP A 307 9.72 2.33 -19.69
C TRP A 307 11.15 1.78 -19.65
N GLN A 308 11.99 2.23 -20.57
CA GLN A 308 13.39 1.85 -20.62
C GLN A 308 14.21 2.47 -19.48
N ILE A 309 13.94 3.73 -19.13
CA ILE A 309 14.62 4.46 -18.06
C ILE A 309 14.22 3.96 -16.67
N SER A 310 12.98 3.46 -16.52
CA SER A 310 12.50 2.91 -15.25
C SER A 310 13.25 1.67 -14.79
N MET A 311 14.12 1.11 -15.59
CA MET A 311 14.83 -0.13 -15.30
C MET A 311 16.16 0.04 -14.58
N GLY A 312 16.51 1.22 -14.15
CA GLY A 312 17.60 1.51 -13.22
C GLY A 312 19.02 1.15 -13.65
N VAL A 313 19.93 1.77 -12.96
CA VAL A 313 21.39 1.76 -13.23
C VAL A 313 22.05 0.38 -13.12
N SER A 314 21.36 -0.61 -12.55
CA SER A 314 21.90 -1.96 -12.32
C SER A 314 21.62 -2.97 -13.44
N CYS A 315 20.76 -2.64 -14.39
CA CYS A 315 20.48 -3.48 -15.54
C CYS A 315 21.42 -3.16 -16.70
N GLY A 316 22.29 -4.11 -17.10
CA GLY A 316 23.23 -3.93 -18.19
C GLY A 316 22.56 -3.53 -19.50
N GLU A 317 21.47 -4.21 -19.88
CA GLU A 317 20.73 -3.90 -21.11
C GLU A 317 20.11 -2.50 -21.12
N CYS A 318 19.74 -1.98 -19.96
CA CYS A 318 19.15 -0.65 -19.86
C CYS A 318 20.18 0.46 -19.84
N ARG A 319 21.40 0.21 -19.33
CA ARG A 319 22.54 1.11 -19.48
C ARG A 319 22.92 1.30 -20.93
N GLU A 320 22.96 0.23 -21.72
CA GLU A 320 23.28 0.28 -23.14
C GLU A 320 22.24 1.07 -23.96
N LYS A 321 21.00 1.17 -23.46
CA LYS A 321 19.92 1.93 -24.10
C LYS A 321 19.85 3.40 -23.69
N GLY A 322 20.85 3.92 -22.97
CA GLY A 322 21.01 5.35 -22.70
C GLY A 322 20.13 5.90 -21.59
N ALA A 323 19.87 5.11 -20.55
CA ALA A 323 19.25 5.62 -19.33
C ALA A 323 20.17 6.66 -18.68
N GLY A 324 19.86 7.93 -18.86
CA GLY A 324 20.63 9.06 -18.34
C GLY A 324 20.47 9.24 -16.82
N GLU A 325 21.25 10.14 -16.27
CA GLU A 325 21.46 10.36 -14.83
C GLU A 325 20.25 10.90 -14.03
N ASN A 326 19.17 11.34 -14.68
CA ASN A 326 18.00 11.94 -14.03
C ASN A 326 16.85 10.95 -13.79
N LEU A 327 17.12 9.89 -13.03
CA LEU A 327 16.13 8.86 -12.67
C LEU A 327 15.19 9.27 -11.52
N ALA A 328 15.46 10.38 -10.85
CA ALA A 328 14.72 10.81 -9.66
C ALA A 328 13.26 11.23 -9.93
N GLU A 329 12.92 11.54 -11.18
CA GLU A 329 11.58 12.02 -11.58
C GLU A 329 10.69 10.96 -12.22
N LEU A 330 11.17 9.73 -12.33
CA LEU A 330 10.45 8.67 -13.02
C LEU A 330 9.99 7.59 -12.02
N PRO A 331 8.83 6.96 -12.24
CA PRO A 331 8.44 5.78 -11.51
C PRO A 331 9.41 4.64 -11.85
N GLY A 332 10.60 4.70 -11.24
CA GLY A 332 11.70 3.79 -11.55
C GLY A 332 11.58 2.46 -10.87
N CYS A 333 11.81 1.38 -11.58
CA CYS A 333 11.81 0.03 -11.05
C CYS A 333 13.02 -0.30 -10.18
N CYS A 334 14.08 0.51 -10.20
CA CYS A 334 15.35 0.22 -9.51
C CYS A 334 15.82 1.37 -8.61
N VAL A 335 15.02 2.38 -8.40
CA VAL A 335 15.41 3.58 -7.65
C VAL A 335 14.75 3.58 -6.27
N ASN A 336 15.52 3.89 -5.25
CA ASN A 336 14.99 4.23 -3.95
C ASN A 336 14.30 5.59 -4.07
N HIS A 337 12.99 5.63 -3.89
CA HIS A 337 12.26 6.88 -3.82
C HIS A 337 12.38 7.42 -2.41
N LYS A 338 12.98 8.58 -2.25
CA LYS A 338 13.09 9.27 -0.98
C LYS A 338 12.08 10.42 -0.94
N TYR A 339 11.14 10.32 -0.03
CA TYR A 339 10.13 11.33 0.21
C TYR A 339 10.46 12.06 1.51
N PHE A 340 10.56 13.37 1.42
CA PHE A 340 10.71 14.24 2.58
C PHE A 340 9.38 14.94 2.83
N ALA A 341 8.97 15.01 4.08
CA ALA A 341 7.93 15.92 4.49
C ALA A 341 8.48 17.36 4.33
N ARG A 342 8.32 17.96 3.16
CA ARG A 342 8.56 19.38 3.02
C ARG A 342 7.37 20.11 3.63
N GLY A 343 7.63 20.92 4.63
CA GLY A 343 6.69 21.90 5.11
C GLY A 343 6.20 22.73 3.91
N GLY A 344 4.90 22.66 3.60
CA GLY A 344 4.27 23.40 2.52
C GLY A 344 4.07 24.88 2.90
#